data_96beb3e23f578acf126996a2c9111799
#
_entry.id   96beb3e23f578acf126996a2c9111799
#
_cell.length_a   1.000
_cell.length_b   1.000
_cell.length_c   1.000
_cell.angle_alpha   90.00
_cell.angle_beta   90.00
_cell.angle_gamma   90.00
#
_symmetry.space_group_name_H-M   'P 1'
#
loop_
_entity.id
_entity.type
_entity.pdbx_description
1 polymer ?
#
loop_
_entity_poly.entity_id
_entity_poly.type
_entity_poly.pdbx_seq_one_letter_code
_entity_poly.pdbx_strand_id
1 'polypeptide(L)'
;MNIKIAIPKFHETVAPCFESASFFMICEAGGTDDLSTRIVECKGCEGFGRVRLLQEHKVNVLICNGIKGFYLDILESSGLTVIDNVNVGVEEALRLYLDGKIKPQDHSSNLDELSCEIPHEDLVCWAKELFESHGYTVSILNDEETPFPVDLVAEMRCPLCHKAIRIAVCCGAHTYRADQEISEFHHASPSLYQAKVYVFPANRLIREQCREYEIQLIDPDSESAYLDKIPEGRIPLVEFPIPGHEKAFAGENSGGKQER
;
A
#
# COMPACT_ATOMS: atom_id res chain seq x y z
N MET A 1 -18.97 -3.89 22.67
CA MET A 1 -18.21 -3.72 21.41
C MET A 1 -17.66 -5.10 21.05
N ASN A 2 -17.88 -5.57 19.82
CA ASN A 2 -17.29 -6.82 19.36
C ASN A 2 -15.89 -6.50 18.86
N ILE A 3 -14.88 -7.15 19.43
CA ILE A 3 -13.48 -7.02 19.00
C ILE A 3 -13.17 -8.21 18.09
N LYS A 4 -12.61 -7.94 16.91
CA LYS A 4 -12.13 -8.97 15.99
C LYS A 4 -10.61 -9.06 16.07
N ILE A 5 -10.13 -10.26 16.36
CA ILE A 5 -8.71 -10.58 16.53
C ILE A 5 -8.31 -11.51 15.42
N ALA A 6 -7.20 -11.21 14.73
CA ALA A 6 -6.60 -12.09 13.75
C ALA A 6 -5.26 -12.62 14.24
N ILE A 7 -5.00 -13.91 13.99
CA ILE A 7 -3.73 -14.56 14.31
C ILE A 7 -3.26 -15.32 13.08
N PRO A 8 -2.14 -14.96 12.46
CA PRO A 8 -1.55 -15.72 11.37
C PRO A 8 -1.14 -17.10 11.87
N LYS A 9 -1.59 -18.14 11.17
CA LYS A 9 -1.47 -19.52 11.62
C LYS A 9 -0.52 -20.31 10.73
N PHE A 10 0.39 -21.08 11.37
CA PHE A 10 1.19 -22.12 10.76
C PHE A 10 1.03 -23.40 11.58
N HIS A 11 0.31 -24.39 11.07
CA HIS A 11 -0.17 -25.56 11.83
C HIS A 11 -0.93 -25.13 13.10
N GLU A 12 -0.44 -25.46 14.28
CA GLU A 12 -1.07 -25.10 15.56
C GLU A 12 -0.39 -23.93 16.27
N THR A 13 0.63 -23.31 15.63
CA THR A 13 1.39 -22.20 16.19
C THR A 13 1.10 -20.89 15.45
N VAL A 14 1.41 -19.77 16.09
CA VAL A 14 1.48 -18.48 15.42
C VAL A 14 2.51 -18.57 14.30
N ALA A 15 2.19 -18.10 13.11
CA ALA A 15 3.11 -18.15 11.98
C ALA A 15 4.39 -17.36 12.28
N PRO A 16 5.58 -17.87 11.89
CA PRO A 16 6.85 -17.17 12.13
C PRO A 16 6.89 -15.75 11.58
N CYS A 17 6.26 -15.53 10.40
CA CYS A 17 6.17 -14.22 9.75
C CYS A 17 4.75 -14.00 9.24
N PHE A 18 4.25 -12.76 9.41
CA PHE A 18 2.97 -12.31 8.87
C PHE A 18 2.90 -12.50 7.36
N GLU A 19 3.96 -12.10 6.65
CA GLU A 19 4.05 -12.10 5.20
C GLU A 19 4.00 -13.49 4.57
N SER A 20 4.38 -14.53 5.31
CA SER A 20 4.38 -15.92 4.83
C SER A 20 3.14 -16.72 5.25
N ALA A 21 2.26 -16.15 6.06
CA ALA A 21 1.09 -16.85 6.56
C ALA A 21 0.09 -17.17 5.44
N SER A 22 -0.28 -18.44 5.29
CA SER A 22 -1.33 -18.88 4.36
C SER A 22 -2.71 -18.95 4.99
N PHE A 23 -2.79 -18.93 6.31
CA PHE A 23 -4.04 -19.02 7.06
C PHE A 23 -4.05 -18.02 8.21
N PHE A 24 -5.23 -17.48 8.48
CA PHE A 24 -5.50 -16.64 9.63
C PHE A 24 -6.64 -17.25 10.45
N MET A 25 -6.43 -17.38 11.76
CA MET A 25 -7.54 -17.58 12.67
C MET A 25 -8.13 -16.19 13.00
N ILE A 26 -9.39 -15.99 12.67
CA ILE A 26 -10.13 -14.79 13.05
C ILE A 26 -11.10 -15.15 14.17
N CYS A 27 -10.95 -14.45 15.29
CA CYS A 27 -11.78 -14.61 16.47
C CYS A 27 -12.65 -13.35 16.65
N GLU A 28 -13.94 -13.54 16.91
CA GLU A 28 -14.85 -12.47 17.32
C GLU A 28 -15.19 -12.65 18.79
N ALA A 29 -14.77 -11.71 19.62
CA ALA A 29 -15.10 -11.66 21.04
C ALA A 29 -16.30 -10.72 21.23
N GLY A 30 -17.49 -11.28 21.44
CA GLY A 30 -18.70 -10.60 21.88
C GLY A 30 -18.80 -10.64 23.40
N GLY A 31 -19.40 -9.63 24.04
CA GLY A 31 -19.51 -9.58 25.51
C GLY A 31 -20.08 -10.87 26.11
N THR A 32 -19.52 -11.28 27.25
CA THR A 32 -19.86 -12.48 28.07
C THR A 32 -20.08 -13.78 27.29
N ASP A 33 -19.00 -14.57 27.18
CA ASP A 33 -18.91 -15.99 26.79
C ASP A 33 -19.18 -16.39 25.33
N ASP A 34 -19.39 -15.48 24.39
CA ASP A 34 -19.58 -15.84 23.00
C ASP A 34 -18.30 -15.58 22.18
N LEU A 35 -17.42 -16.58 22.15
CA LEU A 35 -16.18 -16.58 21.37
C LEU A 35 -16.38 -17.41 20.10
N SER A 36 -16.50 -16.76 18.95
CA SER A 36 -16.56 -17.46 17.67
C SER A 36 -15.22 -17.38 16.93
N THR A 37 -14.72 -18.52 16.48
CA THR A 37 -13.46 -18.60 15.74
C THR A 37 -13.70 -19.18 14.35
N ARG A 38 -12.99 -18.65 13.36
CA ARG A 38 -12.98 -19.20 11.99
C ARG A 38 -11.58 -19.14 11.40
N ILE A 39 -11.28 -20.06 10.51
CA ILE A 39 -10.04 -20.04 9.74
C ILE A 39 -10.32 -19.44 8.37
N VAL A 40 -9.50 -18.48 7.98
CA VAL A 40 -9.55 -17.83 6.66
C VAL A 40 -8.26 -18.15 5.93
N GLU A 41 -8.39 -18.66 4.72
CA GLU A 41 -7.25 -18.97 3.84
C GLU A 41 -6.91 -17.75 2.99
N CYS A 42 -5.62 -17.41 2.93
CA CYS A 42 -5.08 -16.35 2.10
C CYS A 42 -4.41 -16.96 0.87
N LYS A 43 -5.23 -17.37 -0.14
CA LYS A 43 -4.72 -17.98 -1.38
C LYS A 43 -4.09 -16.95 -2.29
N GLY A 44 -2.81 -17.16 -2.63
CA GLY A 44 -2.11 -16.31 -3.59
C GLY A 44 -1.98 -14.85 -3.13
N CYS A 45 -2.22 -14.58 -1.84
CA CYS A 45 -2.02 -13.26 -1.29
C CYS A 45 -0.54 -13.06 -0.99
N GLU A 46 0.07 -12.08 -1.57
CA GLU A 46 1.32 -11.51 -1.10
C GLU A 46 1.06 -10.56 0.06
N GLY A 47 2.09 -9.91 0.62
CA GLY A 47 1.96 -9.18 1.88
C GLY A 47 0.76 -8.24 1.97
N PHE A 48 0.50 -7.44 0.92
CA PHE A 48 -0.66 -6.53 0.85
C PHE A 48 -2.01 -7.23 0.77
N GLY A 49 -2.09 -8.35 0.09
CA GLY A 49 -3.32 -9.13 0.07
C GLY A 49 -3.73 -9.58 1.48
N ARG A 50 -2.75 -9.77 2.38
CA ARG A 50 -3.00 -10.08 3.80
C ARG A 50 -3.51 -8.86 4.55
N VAL A 51 -2.93 -7.69 4.31
CA VAL A 51 -3.43 -6.41 4.88
C VAL A 51 -4.89 -6.20 4.48
N ARG A 52 -5.19 -6.31 3.18
CA ARG A 52 -6.56 -6.17 2.66
C ARG A 52 -7.52 -7.19 3.28
N LEU A 53 -7.10 -8.45 3.43
CA LEU A 53 -7.90 -9.49 4.08
C LEU A 53 -8.28 -9.08 5.51
N LEU A 54 -7.34 -8.53 6.28
CA LEU A 54 -7.63 -8.06 7.63
C LEU A 54 -8.62 -6.88 7.62
N GLN A 55 -8.47 -5.93 6.69
CA GLN A 55 -9.36 -4.79 6.53
C GLN A 55 -10.78 -5.22 6.11
N GLU A 56 -10.91 -6.12 5.11
CA GLU A 56 -12.20 -6.67 4.66
C GLU A 56 -12.96 -7.38 5.80
N HIS A 57 -12.23 -8.09 6.64
CA HIS A 57 -12.79 -8.74 7.82
C HIS A 57 -13.01 -7.80 9.01
N LYS A 58 -12.62 -6.51 8.88
CA LYS A 58 -12.73 -5.49 9.94
C LYS A 58 -12.05 -5.94 11.22
N VAL A 59 -10.83 -6.44 11.09
CA VAL A 59 -9.99 -6.87 12.20
C VAL A 59 -9.57 -5.63 13.01
N ASN A 60 -9.61 -5.74 14.33
CA ASN A 60 -9.20 -4.67 15.24
C ASN A 60 -7.80 -4.92 15.81
N VAL A 61 -7.45 -6.20 15.98
CA VAL A 61 -6.18 -6.60 16.61
C VAL A 61 -5.52 -7.72 15.81
N LEU A 62 -4.27 -7.55 15.47
CA LEU A 62 -3.39 -8.61 14.92
C LEU A 62 -2.45 -9.07 16.02
N ILE A 63 -2.38 -10.39 16.25
CA ILE A 63 -1.37 -10.99 17.13
C ILE A 63 -0.46 -11.85 16.26
N CYS A 64 0.79 -11.47 16.10
CA CYS A 64 1.74 -12.18 15.23
C CYS A 64 3.09 -12.43 15.93
N ASN A 65 3.95 -13.24 15.31
CA ASN A 65 5.32 -13.40 15.78
C ASN A 65 6.22 -12.36 15.10
N GLY A 66 6.59 -12.59 13.84
CA GLY A 66 7.34 -11.62 13.06
C GLY A 66 6.43 -10.86 12.10
N ILE A 67 6.72 -9.57 11.90
CA ILE A 67 6.10 -8.71 10.91
C ILE A 67 7.15 -7.70 10.44
N LYS A 68 7.23 -7.45 9.12
CA LYS A 68 8.09 -6.39 8.60
C LYS A 68 7.54 -5.03 9.00
N GLY A 69 8.44 -4.08 9.34
CA GLY A 69 8.08 -2.73 9.79
C GLY A 69 7.09 -2.05 8.85
N PHE A 70 7.30 -2.18 7.55
CA PHE A 70 6.40 -1.64 6.53
C PHE A 70 4.94 -2.10 6.68
N TYR A 71 4.67 -3.40 6.88
CA TYR A 71 3.30 -3.87 7.10
C TYR A 71 2.75 -3.48 8.46
N LEU A 72 3.64 -3.41 9.47
CA LEU A 72 3.30 -2.90 10.79
C LEU A 72 2.76 -1.48 10.70
N ASP A 73 3.51 -0.58 10.02
CA ASP A 73 3.14 0.82 9.87
C ASP A 73 1.81 1.01 9.12
N ILE A 74 1.58 0.25 8.04
CA ILE A 74 0.31 0.28 7.30
C ILE A 74 -0.86 -0.18 8.18
N LEU A 75 -0.70 -1.27 8.92
CA LEU A 75 -1.76 -1.79 9.77
C LEU A 75 -2.09 -0.83 10.91
N GLU A 76 -1.08 -0.25 11.55
CA GLU A 76 -1.26 0.73 12.63
C GLU A 76 -1.86 2.04 12.11
N SER A 77 -1.43 2.54 10.95
CA SER A 77 -2.01 3.74 10.33
C SER A 77 -3.47 3.54 9.91
N SER A 78 -3.86 2.31 9.60
CA SER A 78 -5.26 1.96 9.33
C SER A 78 -6.11 1.79 10.60
N GLY A 79 -5.53 2.02 11.79
CA GLY A 79 -6.22 1.92 13.07
C GLY A 79 -6.30 0.52 13.66
N LEU A 80 -5.51 -0.43 13.13
CA LEU A 80 -5.43 -1.79 13.62
C LEU A 80 -4.33 -1.87 14.68
N THR A 81 -4.61 -2.51 15.80
CA THR A 81 -3.62 -2.71 16.87
C THR A 81 -2.78 -3.96 16.57
N VAL A 82 -1.46 -3.85 16.56
CA VAL A 82 -0.55 -4.96 16.33
C VAL A 82 0.13 -5.36 17.65
N ILE A 83 0.21 -6.67 17.89
CA ILE A 83 0.95 -7.30 19.00
C ILE A 83 1.89 -8.31 18.36
N ASP A 84 3.14 -7.98 18.28
CA ASP A 84 4.19 -8.80 17.68
C ASP A 84 5.02 -9.58 18.70
N ASN A 85 6.02 -10.32 18.23
CA ASN A 85 6.91 -11.16 19.06
C ASN A 85 6.20 -12.25 19.88
N VAL A 86 5.04 -12.72 19.39
CA VAL A 86 4.27 -13.78 20.04
C VAL A 86 4.58 -15.14 19.41
N ASN A 87 5.41 -15.92 20.07
CA ASN A 87 5.86 -17.24 19.60
C ASN A 87 5.31 -18.37 20.46
N VAL A 88 4.01 -18.61 20.37
CA VAL A 88 3.29 -19.67 21.10
C VAL A 88 2.23 -20.32 20.20
N GLY A 89 1.46 -21.25 20.73
CA GLY A 89 0.28 -21.80 20.04
C GLY A 89 -0.78 -20.74 19.77
N VAL A 90 -1.52 -20.90 18.68
CA VAL A 90 -2.55 -19.92 18.27
C VAL A 90 -3.61 -19.71 19.34
N GLU A 91 -4.10 -20.80 19.94
CA GLU A 91 -5.10 -20.73 21.03
C GLU A 91 -4.52 -20.13 22.31
N GLU A 92 -3.24 -20.39 22.58
CA GLU A 92 -2.54 -19.81 23.71
C GLU A 92 -2.34 -18.30 23.52
N ALA A 93 -1.95 -17.84 22.34
CA ALA A 93 -1.83 -16.43 22.00
C ALA A 93 -3.14 -15.69 22.23
N LEU A 94 -4.25 -16.25 21.74
CA LEU A 94 -5.58 -15.70 21.96
C LEU A 94 -5.92 -15.58 23.46
N ARG A 95 -5.68 -16.65 24.23
CA ARG A 95 -5.92 -16.66 25.67
C ARG A 95 -5.07 -15.62 26.40
N LEU A 96 -3.76 -15.54 26.06
CA LEU A 96 -2.86 -14.55 26.66
C LEU A 96 -3.33 -13.11 26.42
N TYR A 97 -3.88 -12.84 25.24
CA TYR A 97 -4.46 -11.54 24.91
C TYR A 97 -5.73 -11.27 25.73
N LEU A 98 -6.65 -12.21 25.75
CA LEU A 98 -7.92 -12.06 26.49
C LEU A 98 -7.68 -11.92 28.02
N ASP A 99 -6.65 -12.58 28.55
CA ASP A 99 -6.19 -12.46 29.94
C ASP A 99 -5.43 -11.13 30.20
N GLY A 100 -5.18 -10.31 29.18
CA GLY A 100 -4.41 -9.06 29.28
C GLY A 100 -2.91 -9.24 29.57
N LYS A 101 -2.38 -10.45 29.32
CA LYS A 101 -0.97 -10.79 29.57
C LYS A 101 -0.04 -10.34 28.45
N ILE A 102 -0.54 -10.20 27.23
CA ILE A 102 0.18 -9.60 26.11
C ILE A 102 -0.51 -8.30 25.71
N LYS A 103 0.28 -7.29 25.37
CA LYS A 103 -0.17 -5.95 25.05
C LYS A 103 0.60 -5.43 23.86
N PRO A 104 0.04 -4.45 23.11
CA PRO A 104 0.77 -3.74 22.08
C PRO A 104 2.08 -3.17 22.66
N GLN A 105 3.16 -3.31 21.91
CA GLN A 105 4.41 -2.63 22.23
C GLN A 105 4.36 -1.22 21.65
N ASP A 106 5.02 -0.28 22.35
CA ASP A 106 5.15 1.07 21.83
C ASP A 106 6.32 1.09 20.84
N HIS A 107 6.03 1.00 19.54
CA HIS A 107 7.02 0.99 18.48
C HIS A 107 7.57 2.39 18.16
N SER A 108 7.11 3.44 18.85
CA SER A 108 7.45 4.84 18.57
C SER A 108 8.92 5.21 18.83
N SER A 109 9.72 4.33 19.41
CA SER A 109 11.11 4.63 19.83
C SER A 109 12.22 4.09 18.92
N ASN A 110 11.90 3.34 17.85
CA ASN A 110 12.92 2.70 17.00
C ASN A 110 12.91 3.18 15.53
N LEU A 111 12.42 4.38 15.27
CA LEU A 111 12.31 4.93 13.89
C LEU A 111 13.64 5.37 13.25
N ASP A 112 14.77 5.22 13.93
CA ASP A 112 16.02 5.86 13.46
C ASP A 112 17.05 4.93 12.78
N GLU A 113 16.91 3.60 12.75
CA GLU A 113 18.04 2.78 12.22
C GLU A 113 17.71 1.50 11.43
N LEU A 114 16.47 1.15 11.18
CA LEU A 114 16.16 0.05 10.24
C LEU A 114 15.34 0.61 9.08
N SER A 115 16.04 1.06 8.04
CA SER A 115 15.45 1.19 6.70
C SER A 115 14.91 -0.21 6.32
N CYS A 116 13.67 -0.47 6.65
CA CYS A 116 12.99 -1.69 6.23
C CYS A 116 12.87 -1.59 4.70
N GLU A 117 13.82 -2.19 3.99
CA GLU A 117 13.73 -2.29 2.55
C GLU A 117 12.47 -3.09 2.22
N ILE A 118 11.49 -2.41 1.66
CA ILE A 118 10.31 -3.07 1.12
C ILE A 118 10.80 -3.93 -0.04
N PRO A 119 10.51 -5.24 -0.07
CA PRO A 119 10.86 -6.04 -1.23
C PRO A 119 10.27 -5.40 -2.49
N HIS A 120 11.08 -5.23 -3.52
CA HIS A 120 10.66 -4.62 -4.78
C HIS A 120 9.40 -5.30 -5.35
N GLU A 121 9.35 -6.64 -5.32
CA GLU A 121 8.20 -7.43 -5.79
C GLU A 121 6.90 -7.08 -5.03
N ASP A 122 7.00 -6.88 -3.71
CA ASP A 122 5.85 -6.48 -2.89
C ASP A 122 5.35 -5.08 -3.29
N LEU A 123 6.26 -4.16 -3.58
CA LEU A 123 5.93 -2.81 -4.02
C LEU A 123 5.27 -2.80 -5.40
N VAL A 124 5.77 -3.63 -6.33
CA VAL A 124 5.17 -3.84 -7.65
C VAL A 124 3.74 -4.39 -7.54
N CYS A 125 3.53 -5.40 -6.70
CA CYS A 125 2.20 -5.96 -6.46
C CYS A 125 1.25 -4.94 -5.86
N TRP A 126 1.69 -4.18 -4.87
CA TRP A 126 0.90 -3.12 -4.25
C TRP A 126 0.52 -2.04 -5.26
N ALA A 127 1.49 -1.55 -6.04
CA ALA A 127 1.24 -0.55 -7.06
C ALA A 127 0.22 -1.04 -8.10
N LYS A 128 0.35 -2.29 -8.55
CA LYS A 128 -0.62 -2.91 -9.46
C LYS A 128 -2.03 -2.85 -8.88
N GLU A 129 -2.21 -3.34 -7.67
CA GLU A 129 -3.53 -3.36 -7.02
C GLU A 129 -4.09 -1.95 -6.82
N LEU A 130 -3.24 -0.98 -6.45
CA LEU A 130 -3.64 0.41 -6.31
C LEU A 130 -4.20 0.96 -7.62
N PHE A 131 -3.49 0.80 -8.73
CA PHE A 131 -3.94 1.28 -10.04
C PHE A 131 -5.20 0.55 -10.52
N GLU A 132 -5.29 -0.77 -10.35
CA GLU A 132 -6.48 -1.55 -10.70
C GLU A 132 -7.71 -1.10 -9.90
N SER A 133 -7.58 -0.83 -8.61
CA SER A 133 -8.66 -0.33 -7.76
C SER A 133 -9.19 1.04 -8.19
N HIS A 134 -8.36 1.81 -8.92
CA HIS A 134 -8.69 3.11 -9.48
C HIS A 134 -9.13 3.07 -10.95
N GLY A 135 -9.41 1.87 -11.47
CA GLY A 135 -10.00 1.66 -12.80
C GLY A 135 -8.99 1.62 -13.95
N TYR A 136 -7.70 1.43 -13.65
CA TYR A 136 -6.70 1.18 -14.67
C TYR A 136 -6.63 -0.30 -15.04
N THR A 137 -6.27 -0.56 -16.28
CA THR A 137 -5.76 -1.88 -16.70
C THR A 137 -4.26 -1.86 -16.54
N VAL A 138 -3.70 -2.79 -15.77
CA VAL A 138 -2.27 -2.82 -15.45
C VAL A 138 -1.59 -4.01 -16.09
N SER A 139 -0.44 -3.76 -16.73
CA SER A 139 0.46 -4.77 -17.27
C SER A 139 1.78 -4.70 -16.51
N ILE A 140 2.23 -5.83 -15.95
CA ILE A 140 3.58 -5.98 -15.41
C ILE A 140 4.52 -6.20 -16.57
N LEU A 141 5.63 -5.47 -16.61
CA LEU A 141 6.63 -5.60 -17.63
C LEU A 141 7.76 -6.50 -17.12
N ASN A 142 8.11 -7.47 -17.91
CA ASN A 142 9.28 -8.31 -17.64
C ASN A 142 10.53 -7.63 -18.23
N ASP A 143 11.69 -7.83 -17.65
CA ASP A 143 12.98 -7.24 -18.03
C ASP A 143 13.33 -7.37 -19.53
N GLU A 144 12.70 -8.31 -20.25
CA GLU A 144 12.93 -8.55 -21.67
C GLU A 144 12.14 -7.61 -22.60
N GLU A 145 11.07 -6.95 -22.10
CA GLU A 145 10.13 -6.19 -22.96
C GLU A 145 10.30 -4.68 -22.88
N THR A 146 10.94 -4.17 -21.84
CA THR A 146 11.11 -2.72 -21.64
C THR A 146 12.48 -2.35 -21.13
N PRO A 147 13.00 -1.18 -21.54
CA PRO A 147 14.19 -0.66 -20.89
C PRO A 147 13.85 -0.34 -19.42
N PHE A 148 14.63 -0.94 -18.50
CA PHE A 148 14.68 -0.54 -17.11
C PHE A 148 14.70 1.01 -16.99
N PRO A 149 13.95 1.65 -16.09
CA PRO A 149 13.27 1.11 -14.92
C PRO A 149 11.73 1.28 -14.97
N VAL A 150 11.02 0.58 -15.81
CA VAL A 150 9.55 0.60 -15.83
C VAL A 150 9.04 -0.78 -15.41
N ASP A 151 8.40 -0.87 -14.25
CA ASP A 151 7.88 -2.14 -13.72
C ASP A 151 6.46 -2.42 -14.20
N LEU A 152 5.64 -1.37 -14.31
CA LEU A 152 4.25 -1.48 -14.68
C LEU A 152 3.89 -0.44 -15.75
N VAL A 153 2.92 -0.80 -16.58
CA VAL A 153 2.18 0.16 -17.41
C VAL A 153 0.71 0.14 -17.00
N ALA A 154 0.21 1.28 -16.56
CA ALA A 154 -1.19 1.47 -16.22
C ALA A 154 -1.89 2.24 -17.34
N GLU A 155 -2.99 1.69 -17.85
CA GLU A 155 -3.75 2.24 -18.96
C GLU A 155 -5.19 2.49 -18.55
N MET A 156 -5.73 3.66 -18.92
CA MET A 156 -7.16 3.94 -18.77
C MET A 156 -7.66 4.86 -19.87
N ARG A 157 -8.97 4.99 -19.98
CA ARG A 157 -9.60 6.04 -20.78
C ARG A 157 -9.88 7.25 -19.90
N CYS A 158 -9.43 8.43 -20.35
CA CYS A 158 -9.73 9.67 -19.64
C CYS A 158 -11.24 9.82 -19.41
N PRO A 159 -11.69 10.08 -18.18
CA PRO A 159 -13.12 10.18 -17.88
C PRO A 159 -13.80 11.37 -18.60
N LEU A 160 -13.04 12.39 -19.03
CA LEU A 160 -13.59 13.58 -19.68
C LEU A 160 -13.50 13.56 -21.21
N CYS A 161 -12.35 13.17 -21.77
CA CYS A 161 -12.12 13.25 -23.21
C CYS A 161 -12.08 11.88 -23.90
N HIS A 162 -12.19 10.80 -23.15
CA HIS A 162 -12.16 9.38 -23.60
C HIS A 162 -10.90 8.96 -24.36
N LYS A 163 -9.88 9.80 -24.44
CA LYS A 163 -8.58 9.42 -25.01
C LYS A 163 -7.86 8.42 -24.08
N ALA A 164 -7.06 7.54 -24.67
CA ALA A 164 -6.22 6.63 -23.93
C ALA A 164 -5.15 7.42 -23.14
N ILE A 165 -4.91 7.01 -21.90
CA ILE A 165 -3.83 7.48 -21.04
C ILE A 165 -3.00 6.25 -20.70
N ARG A 166 -1.68 6.37 -20.90
CA ARG A 166 -0.69 5.36 -20.52
C ARG A 166 0.27 5.99 -19.52
N ILE A 167 0.40 5.35 -18.38
CA ILE A 167 1.26 5.78 -17.28
C ILE A 167 2.36 4.75 -17.11
N ALA A 168 3.63 5.19 -17.15
CA ALA A 168 4.73 4.37 -16.72
C ALA A 168 4.83 4.42 -15.19
N VAL A 169 5.01 3.26 -14.57
CA VAL A 169 5.19 3.14 -13.12
C VAL A 169 6.52 2.45 -12.84
N CYS A 170 7.36 3.11 -12.04
CA CYS A 170 8.58 2.55 -11.49
C CYS A 170 8.40 2.37 -9.99
N CYS A 171 8.66 1.17 -9.50
CA CYS A 171 8.70 0.86 -8.08
C CYS A 171 10.16 0.88 -7.62
N GLY A 172 10.51 1.77 -6.71
CA GLY A 172 11.90 1.90 -6.27
C GLY A 172 12.42 0.61 -5.64
N ALA A 173 13.64 0.24 -5.98
CA ALA A 173 14.27 -0.97 -5.46
C ALA A 173 15.18 -0.68 -4.25
N HIS A 174 15.82 0.51 -4.20
CA HIS A 174 16.83 0.81 -3.20
C HIS A 174 16.83 2.26 -2.75
N THR A 175 16.71 2.50 -1.44
CA THR A 175 16.73 3.85 -0.85
C THR A 175 18.01 4.63 -1.20
N TYR A 176 19.17 3.95 -1.24
CA TYR A 176 20.47 4.58 -1.50
C TYR A 176 20.76 4.85 -2.98
N ARG A 177 19.89 4.41 -3.89
CA ARG A 177 19.97 4.64 -5.34
C ARG A 177 18.75 5.33 -5.92
N ALA A 178 17.83 5.78 -5.07
CA ALA A 178 16.59 6.38 -5.53
C ALA A 178 16.80 7.58 -6.46
N ASP A 179 17.84 8.38 -6.24
CA ASP A 179 18.23 9.49 -7.10
C ASP A 179 18.60 9.03 -8.52
N GLN A 180 19.39 7.97 -8.62
CA GLN A 180 19.76 7.39 -9.91
C GLN A 180 18.56 6.76 -10.59
N GLU A 181 17.75 5.97 -9.88
CA GLU A 181 16.55 5.33 -10.40
C GLU A 181 15.54 6.36 -10.94
N ILE A 182 15.28 7.44 -10.20
CA ILE A 182 14.38 8.53 -10.63
C ILE A 182 14.92 9.19 -11.91
N SER A 183 16.22 9.47 -11.97
CA SER A 183 16.86 10.06 -13.14
C SER A 183 16.78 9.14 -14.36
N GLU A 184 17.09 7.87 -14.22
CA GLU A 184 16.99 6.87 -15.29
C GLU A 184 15.54 6.69 -15.75
N PHE A 185 14.59 6.65 -14.81
CA PHE A 185 13.17 6.58 -15.10
C PHE A 185 12.67 7.82 -15.85
N HIS A 186 13.16 9.00 -15.50
CA HIS A 186 12.84 10.21 -16.24
C HIS A 186 13.22 10.10 -17.72
N HIS A 187 14.38 9.52 -18.02
CA HIS A 187 14.89 9.38 -19.37
C HIS A 187 14.30 8.19 -20.14
N ALA A 188 13.63 7.25 -19.45
CA ALA A 188 13.00 6.10 -20.08
C ALA A 188 11.82 6.51 -20.96
N SER A 189 11.97 6.37 -22.29
CA SER A 189 10.95 6.50 -23.35
C SER A 189 9.85 7.57 -23.10
N PRO A 190 10.19 8.87 -23.06
CA PRO A 190 9.24 9.92 -22.72
C PRO A 190 8.05 10.04 -23.68
N SER A 191 8.20 9.56 -24.93
CA SER A 191 7.17 9.69 -25.96
C SER A 191 6.08 8.62 -25.92
N LEU A 192 6.27 7.54 -25.16
CA LEU A 192 5.32 6.42 -25.09
C LEU A 192 4.29 6.58 -23.97
N TYR A 193 4.60 7.38 -22.96
CA TYR A 193 3.79 7.54 -21.75
C TYR A 193 3.39 8.99 -21.57
N GLN A 194 2.13 9.23 -21.18
CA GLN A 194 1.59 10.55 -20.91
C GLN A 194 1.93 11.04 -19.50
N ALA A 195 2.15 10.12 -18.56
CA ALA A 195 2.58 10.42 -17.21
C ALA A 195 3.56 9.38 -16.69
N LYS A 196 4.31 9.74 -15.65
CA LYS A 196 5.24 8.88 -14.95
C LYS A 196 4.94 8.91 -13.46
N VAL A 197 4.93 7.74 -12.84
CA VAL A 197 4.70 7.57 -11.41
C VAL A 197 5.84 6.78 -10.79
N TYR A 198 6.42 7.31 -9.73
CA TYR A 198 7.42 6.62 -8.91
C TYR A 198 6.76 6.21 -7.59
N VAL A 199 6.84 4.93 -7.26
CA VAL A 199 6.24 4.36 -6.06
C VAL A 199 7.35 3.98 -5.10
N PHE A 200 7.46 4.70 -3.99
CA PHE A 200 8.48 4.44 -2.98
C PHE A 200 8.18 5.21 -1.68
N PRO A 201 8.59 4.71 -0.49
CA PRO A 201 8.53 5.48 0.75
C PRO A 201 9.25 6.81 0.63
N ALA A 202 8.53 7.90 0.90
CA ALA A 202 8.98 9.23 0.55
C ALA A 202 9.79 9.89 1.66
N ASN A 203 11.02 10.23 1.36
CA ASN A 203 11.79 11.22 2.13
C ASN A 203 11.81 12.58 1.40
N ARG A 204 12.42 13.58 2.03
CA ARG A 204 12.51 14.94 1.48
C ARG A 204 13.21 14.98 0.12
N LEU A 205 14.32 14.25 -0.04
CA LEU A 205 15.12 14.25 -1.26
C LEU A 205 14.35 13.64 -2.43
N ILE A 206 13.71 12.51 -2.20
CA ILE A 206 12.87 11.81 -3.21
C ILE A 206 11.73 12.72 -3.67
N ARG A 207 11.06 13.42 -2.74
CA ARG A 207 9.99 14.38 -3.07
C ARG A 207 10.50 15.54 -3.94
N GLU A 208 11.66 16.09 -3.61
CA GLU A 208 12.27 17.20 -4.36
C GLU A 208 12.66 16.74 -5.78
N GLN A 209 13.27 15.57 -5.93
CA GLN A 209 13.66 15.01 -7.23
C GLN A 209 12.46 14.65 -8.12
N CYS A 210 11.48 13.95 -7.58
CA CYS A 210 10.27 13.62 -8.34
C CYS A 210 9.59 14.89 -8.86
N ARG A 211 9.55 15.96 -8.05
CA ARG A 211 8.98 17.25 -8.46
C ARG A 211 9.81 17.91 -9.55
N GLU A 212 11.14 17.88 -9.49
CA GLU A 212 12.03 18.43 -10.47
C GLU A 212 11.83 17.78 -11.86
N TYR A 213 11.60 16.48 -11.88
CA TYR A 213 11.39 15.72 -13.12
C TYR A 213 9.91 15.58 -13.54
N GLU A 214 8.98 16.26 -12.86
CA GLU A 214 7.54 16.14 -13.10
C GLU A 214 7.05 14.67 -13.04
N ILE A 215 7.60 13.90 -12.11
CA ILE A 215 7.21 12.52 -11.81
C ILE A 215 6.28 12.56 -10.61
N GLN A 216 5.11 11.93 -10.72
CA GLN A 216 4.21 11.74 -9.59
C GLN A 216 4.83 10.77 -8.59
N LEU A 217 4.98 11.19 -7.35
CA LEU A 217 5.40 10.30 -6.25
C LEU A 217 4.16 9.74 -5.56
N ILE A 218 4.11 8.43 -5.43
CA ILE A 218 3.16 7.72 -4.58
C ILE A 218 3.94 7.10 -3.43
N ASP A 219 3.57 7.52 -2.22
CA ASP A 219 4.20 7.11 -0.98
C ASP A 219 3.31 6.04 -0.31
N PRO A 220 3.75 4.77 -0.28
CA PRO A 220 2.97 3.69 0.33
C PRO A 220 2.64 3.93 1.80
N ASP A 221 3.49 4.65 2.54
CA ASP A 221 3.30 4.95 3.95
C ASP A 221 2.18 5.99 4.17
N SER A 222 1.81 6.74 3.12
CA SER A 222 0.71 7.72 3.16
C SER A 222 -0.59 7.21 2.51
N GLU A 223 -0.79 5.92 2.44
CA GLU A 223 -1.86 5.21 1.71
C GLU A 223 -3.29 5.74 1.97
N SER A 224 -3.58 6.26 3.16
CA SER A 224 -4.90 6.80 3.47
C SER A 224 -5.34 7.93 2.53
N ALA A 225 -4.39 8.64 1.90
CA ALA A 225 -4.66 9.70 0.94
C ALA A 225 -5.13 9.17 -0.43
N TYR A 226 -4.82 7.92 -0.76
CA TYR A 226 -5.14 7.31 -2.05
C TYR A 226 -6.44 6.49 -2.05
N LEU A 227 -6.99 6.21 -0.87
CA LEU A 227 -8.27 5.50 -0.70
C LEU A 227 -9.47 6.43 -0.74
N ASP A 228 -9.27 7.74 -0.66
CA ASP A 228 -10.35 8.72 -0.69
C ASP A 228 -10.99 8.79 -2.08
N LYS A 229 -12.30 9.06 -2.09
CA LYS A 229 -13.08 9.20 -3.33
C LYS A 229 -12.47 10.28 -4.21
N ILE A 230 -11.96 9.86 -5.36
CA ILE A 230 -11.45 10.77 -6.38
C ILE A 230 -12.59 11.66 -6.85
N PRO A 231 -12.40 12.99 -6.89
CA PRO A 231 -13.39 13.90 -7.42
C PRO A 231 -13.75 13.53 -8.86
N GLU A 232 -15.05 13.55 -9.21
CA GLU A 232 -15.50 13.25 -10.56
C GLU A 232 -14.78 14.15 -11.59
N GLY A 233 -14.27 13.53 -12.65
CA GLY A 233 -13.62 14.25 -13.74
C GLY A 233 -12.10 14.43 -13.59
N ARG A 234 -11.47 13.92 -12.53
CA ARG A 234 -10.00 13.87 -12.42
C ARG A 234 -9.44 12.54 -12.89
N ILE A 235 -8.17 12.58 -13.31
CA ILE A 235 -7.40 11.36 -13.59
C ILE A 235 -6.89 10.85 -12.25
N PRO A 236 -7.26 9.63 -11.85
CA PRO A 236 -6.84 9.07 -10.59
C PRO A 236 -5.32 8.94 -10.47
N LEU A 237 -4.78 9.14 -9.27
CA LEU A 237 -3.36 8.94 -8.93
C LEU A 237 -2.36 9.81 -9.72
N VAL A 238 -2.80 10.82 -10.46
CA VAL A 238 -1.94 11.72 -11.20
C VAL A 238 -2.35 13.17 -10.94
N GLU A 239 -1.41 13.96 -10.42
CA GLU A 239 -1.61 15.37 -10.08
C GLU A 239 -1.06 16.32 -11.14
N PHE A 240 -0.06 15.89 -11.90
CA PHE A 240 0.54 16.70 -12.95
C PHE A 240 -0.33 16.76 -14.20
N PRO A 241 -0.38 17.95 -14.87
CA PRO A 241 -1.11 18.07 -16.12
C PRO A 241 -0.58 17.12 -17.19
N ILE A 242 -1.48 16.35 -17.80
CA ILE A 242 -1.15 15.46 -18.92
C ILE A 242 -1.41 16.19 -20.23
N PRO A 243 -0.44 16.28 -21.15
CA PRO A 243 -0.60 16.92 -22.44
C PRO A 243 -1.81 16.38 -23.21
N GLY A 244 -2.69 17.29 -23.66
CA GLY A 244 -3.93 16.93 -24.36
C GLY A 244 -5.10 16.52 -23.46
N HIS A 245 -4.93 16.58 -22.15
CA HIS A 245 -5.94 16.27 -21.13
C HIS A 245 -6.11 17.40 -20.10
N GLU A 246 -5.74 18.63 -20.46
CA GLU A 246 -5.71 19.79 -19.55
C GLU A 246 -7.04 20.06 -18.86
N LYS A 247 -8.16 19.72 -19.51
CA LYS A 247 -9.50 19.86 -18.92
C LYS A 247 -9.72 18.97 -17.69
N ALA A 248 -9.00 17.86 -17.58
CA ALA A 248 -9.09 16.95 -16.44
C ALA A 248 -8.39 17.49 -15.18
N PHE A 249 -7.63 18.59 -15.31
CA PHE A 249 -6.92 19.27 -14.22
C PHE A 249 -7.44 20.66 -13.90
N ALA A 250 -8.36 21.21 -14.71
CA ALA A 250 -8.86 22.59 -14.62
C ALA A 250 -10.01 22.78 -13.62
N GLY A 251 -10.20 21.91 -12.65
CA GLY A 251 -11.20 22.07 -11.60
C GLY A 251 -10.68 22.85 -10.40
N GLU A 252 -11.06 24.16 -10.27
CA GLU A 252 -10.93 25.11 -9.16
C GLU A 252 -9.97 26.29 -9.37
N ASN A 253 -10.30 27.18 -10.31
CA ASN A 253 -9.84 28.56 -10.20
C ASN A 253 -10.77 29.59 -10.91
N SER A 254 -12.09 29.38 -10.86
CA SER A 254 -13.06 30.38 -11.32
C SER A 254 -14.15 30.68 -10.28
N GLY A 255 -13.71 30.97 -9.06
CA GLY A 255 -14.56 31.42 -7.96
C GLY A 255 -13.99 32.65 -7.30
N GLY A 256 -14.33 33.87 -7.82
CA GLY A 256 -14.14 35.05 -7.00
C GLY A 256 -13.33 36.18 -7.62
N LYS A 257 -13.98 37.01 -8.45
CA LYS A 257 -13.95 38.47 -8.28
C LYS A 257 -14.90 39.10 -9.27
N GLN A 258 -16.14 39.25 -8.86
CA GLN A 258 -16.94 40.39 -9.24
C GLN A 258 -17.07 41.25 -7.98
N GLU A 259 -16.23 42.26 -7.89
CA GLU A 259 -16.45 43.41 -7.05
C GLU A 259 -16.92 44.57 -7.96
N ARG A 260 -18.06 45.06 -7.56
CA ARG A 260 -18.43 46.47 -7.81
C ARG A 260 -17.95 47.32 -6.64
#